data_609799302566d8b918d155c4a9e3a15f
#
_entry.id   609799302566d8b918d155c4a9e3a15f
#
_cell.length_a   1.000
_cell.length_b   1.000
_cell.length_c   1.000
_cell.angle_alpha   90.00
_cell.angle_beta   90.00
_cell.angle_gamma   90.00
#
_symmetry.space_group_name_H-M   'P 1'
#
loop_
_entity.id
_entity.type
_entity.pdbx_description
1 polymer ?
#
loop_
_entity_poly.entity_id
_entity_poly.type
_entity_poly.pdbx_seq_one_letter_code
_entity_poly.pdbx_strand_id
1 'polypeptide(L)'
;MWSGPRNISTAMMRSWGSRADTFVIDEPYYAYYLSQNDLDHPGREEVLEEGELDIEKISNGLVNDTNGNCSIYYQKHITHHLLDSIDREWMKSVVNCFLIRDPKDMIISYSRVHPDLNMHLLGLEEQNEIFEYVKDITGKIPPIIDAKDVLLNPREILSKLCEKIGIIFSEEMLSWSKGPRDTDGNCGKYWLSLIHISEPTRLGMIS
;
A
#
# COMPACT_ATOMS: atom_id res chain seq x y z
N MET A 1 3.47 4.48 1.05
CA MET A 1 3.92 3.58 -0.04
C MET A 1 2.84 3.51 -1.10
N TRP A 2 3.15 3.96 -2.30
CA TRP A 2 2.28 3.99 -3.47
C TRP A 2 2.50 2.77 -4.35
N SER A 3 1.45 2.10 -4.79
CA SER A 3 1.54 0.94 -5.69
C SER A 3 0.28 0.77 -6.52
N GLY A 4 0.39 0.10 -7.67
CA GLY A 4 -0.76 -0.49 -8.33
C GLY A 4 -1.26 -1.73 -7.58
N PRO A 5 -2.43 -2.26 -7.92
CA PRO A 5 -2.95 -3.50 -7.35
C PRO A 5 -2.07 -4.71 -7.75
N ARG A 6 -2.16 -5.80 -7.01
CA ARG A 6 -1.41 -7.05 -7.25
C ARG A 6 0.11 -6.89 -7.24
N ASN A 7 0.61 -5.95 -6.47
CA ASN A 7 2.01 -5.52 -6.40
C ASN A 7 2.66 -5.81 -5.04
N ILE A 8 2.35 -6.93 -4.40
CA ILE A 8 2.83 -7.33 -3.06
C ILE A 8 2.68 -6.26 -1.96
N SER A 9 1.87 -5.22 -2.17
CA SER A 9 1.72 -4.10 -1.23
C SER A 9 1.24 -4.52 0.15
N THR A 10 0.35 -5.53 0.24
CA THR A 10 -0.09 -6.10 1.53
C THR A 10 1.05 -6.83 2.25
N ALA A 11 1.91 -7.55 1.51
CA ALA A 11 3.10 -8.17 2.10
C ALA A 11 4.07 -7.11 2.62
N MET A 12 4.25 -6.01 1.90
CA MET A 12 5.02 -4.86 2.36
C MET A 12 4.40 -4.25 3.62
N MET A 13 3.09 -4.02 3.66
CA MET A 13 2.41 -3.50 4.85
C MET A 13 2.60 -4.43 6.06
N ARG A 14 2.48 -5.75 5.88
CA ARG A 14 2.74 -6.73 6.94
C ARG A 14 4.20 -6.75 7.39
N SER A 15 5.13 -6.59 6.46
CA SER A 15 6.57 -6.43 6.76
C SER A 15 6.80 -5.23 7.67
N TRP A 16 6.28 -4.06 7.32
CA TRP A 16 6.38 -2.85 8.14
C TRP A 16 5.64 -2.98 9.47
N GLY A 17 4.42 -3.52 9.47
CA GLY A 17 3.63 -3.75 10.68
C GLY A 17 4.14 -4.86 11.60
N SER A 18 5.23 -5.55 11.22
CA SER A 18 5.93 -6.50 12.11
C SER A 18 6.95 -5.83 13.02
N ARG A 19 7.30 -4.57 12.77
CA ARG A 19 8.16 -3.77 13.64
C ARG A 19 7.37 -3.29 14.85
N ALA A 20 7.98 -3.33 16.02
CA ALA A 20 7.37 -2.86 17.27
C ALA A 20 7.14 -1.33 17.32
N ASP A 21 7.86 -0.57 16.48
CA ASP A 21 7.82 0.90 16.42
C ASP A 21 6.96 1.44 15.28
N THR A 22 6.19 0.58 14.57
CA THR A 22 5.43 0.96 13.38
C THR A 22 3.93 0.73 13.56
N PHE A 23 3.16 1.75 13.26
CA PHE A 23 1.72 1.67 13.01
C PHE A 23 1.46 1.63 11.51
N VAL A 24 0.48 0.85 11.05
CA VAL A 24 0.15 0.72 9.63
C VAL A 24 -1.32 1.01 9.38
N ILE A 25 -1.62 1.58 8.19
CA ILE A 25 -2.98 1.74 7.68
C ILE A 25 -3.05 1.19 6.25
N ASP A 26 -4.17 0.52 5.95
CA ASP A 26 -4.46 -0.05 4.63
C ASP A 26 -5.43 0.83 3.85
N GLU A 27 -5.00 1.29 2.70
CA GLU A 27 -5.81 1.96 1.66
C GLU A 27 -6.81 3.01 2.20
N PRO A 28 -6.34 4.07 2.89
CA PRO A 28 -7.21 5.01 3.62
C PRO A 28 -8.24 5.72 2.74
N TYR A 29 -7.99 5.88 1.44
CA TYR A 29 -8.94 6.49 0.48
C TYR A 29 -9.90 5.50 -0.16
N TYR A 30 -9.84 4.19 0.18
CA TYR A 30 -10.60 3.18 -0.54
C TYR A 30 -12.12 3.32 -0.38
N ALA A 31 -12.61 3.58 0.82
CA ALA A 31 -14.04 3.81 1.03
C ALA A 31 -14.55 5.02 0.25
N TYR A 32 -13.79 6.13 0.28
CA TYR A 32 -14.12 7.30 -0.52
C TYR A 32 -14.12 6.97 -2.02
N TYR A 33 -13.09 6.28 -2.53
CA TYR A 33 -13.03 5.83 -3.92
C TYR A 33 -14.26 5.02 -4.32
N LEU A 34 -14.68 4.06 -3.50
CA LEU A 34 -15.90 3.26 -3.75
C LEU A 34 -17.17 4.11 -3.71
N SER A 35 -17.23 5.13 -2.86
CA SER A 35 -18.39 6.02 -2.78
C SER A 35 -18.59 6.86 -4.05
N GLN A 36 -17.50 7.17 -4.76
CA GLN A 36 -17.50 7.98 -5.98
C GLN A 36 -17.65 7.14 -7.26
N ASN A 37 -17.54 5.80 -7.15
CA ASN A 37 -17.57 4.88 -8.28
C ASN A 37 -18.62 3.80 -8.05
N ASP A 38 -19.47 3.56 -9.04
CA ASP A 38 -20.46 2.47 -9.02
C ASP A 38 -19.81 1.14 -9.47
N LEU A 39 -18.93 0.63 -8.60
CA LEU A 39 -18.22 -0.62 -8.85
C LEU A 39 -18.92 -1.76 -8.11
N ASP A 40 -19.18 -2.85 -8.82
CA ASP A 40 -19.59 -4.11 -8.19
C ASP A 40 -18.39 -4.74 -7.47
N HIS A 41 -18.37 -4.60 -6.16
CA HIS A 41 -17.27 -5.04 -5.32
C HIS A 41 -17.80 -5.86 -4.14
N PRO A 42 -17.27 -7.07 -3.91
CA PRO A 42 -17.63 -7.87 -2.75
C PRO A 42 -17.39 -7.10 -1.44
N GLY A 43 -18.42 -6.95 -0.62
CA GLY A 43 -18.33 -6.20 0.65
C GLY A 43 -18.37 -4.68 0.52
N ARG A 44 -18.82 -4.14 -0.63
CA ARG A 44 -18.94 -2.69 -0.85
C ARG A 44 -19.70 -1.97 0.26
N GLU A 45 -20.86 -2.50 0.66
CA GLU A 45 -21.69 -1.90 1.71
C GLU A 45 -20.92 -1.81 3.03
N GLU A 46 -20.28 -2.90 3.45
CA GLU A 46 -19.48 -2.95 4.68
C GLU A 46 -18.32 -1.93 4.66
N VAL A 47 -17.62 -1.82 3.53
CA VAL A 47 -16.52 -0.83 3.37
C VAL A 47 -17.04 0.60 3.47
N LEU A 48 -18.22 0.89 2.91
CA LEU A 48 -18.81 2.24 2.97
C LEU A 48 -19.38 2.57 4.35
N GLU A 49 -19.88 1.58 5.09
CA GLU A 49 -20.41 1.76 6.46
C GLU A 49 -19.28 1.99 7.48
N GLU A 50 -18.16 1.28 7.34
CA GLU A 50 -17.07 1.32 8.33
C GLU A 50 -15.96 2.31 7.95
N GLY A 51 -15.83 2.66 6.67
CA GLY A 51 -14.76 3.53 6.16
C GLY A 51 -15.03 5.01 6.33
N GLU A 52 -13.98 5.81 6.45
CA GLU A 52 -14.09 7.27 6.44
C GLU A 52 -14.32 7.78 5.01
N LEU A 53 -15.30 8.66 4.84
CA LEU A 53 -15.66 9.25 3.55
C LEU A 53 -15.29 10.74 3.43
N ASP A 54 -14.92 11.37 4.53
CA ASP A 54 -14.47 12.76 4.57
C ASP A 54 -13.00 12.85 4.18
N ILE A 55 -12.74 13.34 2.96
CA ILE A 55 -11.38 13.45 2.41
C ILE A 55 -10.46 14.37 3.21
N GLU A 56 -11.00 15.44 3.82
CA GLU A 56 -10.19 16.34 4.65
C GLU A 56 -9.77 15.62 5.93
N LYS A 57 -10.68 14.89 6.53
CA LYS A 57 -10.41 14.11 7.73
C LYS A 57 -9.41 12.98 7.45
N ILE A 58 -9.55 12.25 6.32
CA ILE A 58 -8.58 11.24 5.89
C ILE A 58 -7.21 11.90 5.73
N SER A 59 -7.10 12.95 4.92
CA SER A 59 -5.82 13.61 4.62
C SER A 59 -5.14 14.18 5.87
N ASN A 60 -5.92 14.77 6.78
CA ASN A 60 -5.41 15.26 8.07
C ASN A 60 -4.91 14.11 8.95
N GLY A 61 -5.62 12.97 8.99
CA GLY A 61 -5.19 11.77 9.71
C GLY A 61 -3.86 11.22 9.18
N LEU A 62 -3.66 11.21 7.86
CA LEU A 62 -2.40 10.73 7.25
C LEU A 62 -1.16 11.52 7.69
N VAL A 63 -1.32 12.77 8.10
CA VAL A 63 -0.21 13.62 8.54
C VAL A 63 -0.10 13.69 10.06
N ASN A 64 -1.22 13.71 10.76
CA ASN A 64 -1.27 14.10 12.17
C ASN A 64 -1.60 12.95 13.12
N ASP A 65 -2.10 11.82 12.62
CA ASP A 65 -2.41 10.69 13.50
C ASP A 65 -1.14 10.09 14.09
N THR A 66 -1.16 9.97 15.39
CA THR A 66 -0.12 9.31 16.16
C THR A 66 -0.73 8.14 16.92
N ASN A 67 -0.19 6.96 16.74
CA ASN A 67 -0.63 5.79 17.49
C ASN A 67 0.34 5.51 18.66
N GLY A 68 0.06 6.12 19.77
CA GLY A 68 0.77 5.86 21.03
C GLY A 68 2.28 6.07 20.92
N ASN A 69 3.05 5.00 21.09
CA ASN A 69 4.52 5.01 21.10
C ASN A 69 5.17 4.70 19.74
N CYS A 70 4.38 4.61 18.66
CA CYS A 70 4.94 4.32 17.33
C CYS A 70 5.64 5.55 16.76
N SER A 71 6.88 5.38 16.31
CA SER A 71 7.68 6.42 15.66
C SER A 71 7.54 6.44 14.15
N ILE A 72 6.94 5.39 13.58
CA ILE A 72 6.72 5.21 12.15
C ILE A 72 5.24 4.99 11.89
N TYR A 73 4.70 5.75 10.94
CA TYR A 73 3.35 5.56 10.42
C TYR A 73 3.44 5.12 8.95
N TYR A 74 3.28 3.83 8.70
CA TYR A 74 3.30 3.27 7.35
C TYR A 74 1.90 3.29 6.75
N GLN A 75 1.77 3.91 5.59
CA GLN A 75 0.51 4.05 4.85
C GLN A 75 0.62 3.28 3.53
N LYS A 76 -0.25 2.31 3.33
CA LYS A 76 -0.39 1.61 2.05
C LYS A 76 -1.44 2.31 1.20
N HIS A 77 -1.06 2.73 -0.01
CA HIS A 77 -1.94 3.38 -0.97
C HIS A 77 -1.96 2.63 -2.31
N ILE A 78 -3.17 2.45 -2.85
CA ILE A 78 -3.36 2.06 -4.24
C ILE A 78 -3.58 3.32 -5.06
N THR A 79 -2.81 3.47 -6.14
CA THR A 79 -2.66 4.75 -6.85
C THR A 79 -3.95 5.28 -7.46
N HIS A 80 -4.79 4.43 -8.06
CA HIS A 80 -6.07 4.84 -8.64
C HIS A 80 -7.17 5.17 -7.60
N HIS A 81 -6.93 4.94 -6.30
CA HIS A 81 -7.84 5.42 -5.25
C HIS A 81 -7.66 6.92 -4.94
N LEU A 82 -6.57 7.52 -5.39
CA LEU A 82 -6.32 8.94 -5.22
C LEU A 82 -6.99 9.73 -6.35
N LEU A 83 -8.29 10.01 -6.19
CA LEU A 83 -9.06 10.75 -7.17
C LEU A 83 -8.59 12.21 -7.29
N ASP A 84 -8.86 12.86 -8.43
CA ASP A 84 -8.47 14.27 -8.69
C ASP A 84 -9.12 15.27 -7.73
N SER A 85 -10.24 14.90 -7.11
CA SER A 85 -10.91 15.70 -6.09
C SER A 85 -10.16 15.78 -4.77
N ILE A 86 -9.14 14.94 -4.56
CA ILE A 86 -8.36 14.87 -3.33
C ILE A 86 -7.17 15.82 -3.41
N ASP A 87 -7.10 16.76 -2.48
CA ASP A 87 -5.92 17.63 -2.35
C ASP A 87 -4.68 16.78 -2.03
N ARG A 88 -3.60 17.03 -2.77
CA ARG A 88 -2.33 16.28 -2.69
C ARG A 88 -1.25 16.99 -1.85
N GLU A 89 -1.54 18.19 -1.31
CA GLU A 89 -0.54 19.00 -0.56
C GLU A 89 0.01 18.27 0.69
N TRP A 90 -0.78 17.41 1.33
CA TRP A 90 -0.35 16.60 2.48
C TRP A 90 0.86 15.72 2.18
N MET A 91 1.09 15.34 0.91
CA MET A 91 2.23 14.54 0.50
C MET A 91 3.58 15.18 0.78
N LYS A 92 3.63 16.52 0.92
CA LYS A 92 4.85 17.24 1.33
C LYS A 92 5.30 16.89 2.75
N SER A 93 4.36 16.50 3.59
CA SER A 93 4.60 16.24 5.02
C SER A 93 5.00 14.80 5.32
N VAL A 94 5.01 13.93 4.32
CA VAL A 94 5.31 12.50 4.48
C VAL A 94 6.40 12.04 3.51
N VAL A 95 7.06 10.94 3.84
CA VAL A 95 8.03 10.31 2.93
C VAL A 95 7.29 9.43 1.94
N ASN A 96 7.27 9.84 0.67
CA ASN A 96 6.63 9.07 -0.39
C ASN A 96 7.60 8.07 -0.99
N CYS A 97 7.18 6.80 -1.06
CA CYS A 97 7.92 5.70 -1.69
C CYS A 97 7.02 4.97 -2.68
N PHE A 98 7.61 4.40 -3.72
CA PHE A 98 6.88 3.73 -4.79
C PHE A 98 7.30 2.26 -4.89
N LEU A 99 6.30 1.38 -4.97
CA LEU A 99 6.48 -0.04 -5.22
C LEU A 99 5.98 -0.34 -6.62
N ILE A 100 6.87 -0.77 -7.49
CA ILE A 100 6.56 -1.13 -8.88
C ILE A 100 6.63 -2.63 -9.10
N ARG A 101 5.99 -3.10 -10.16
CA ARG A 101 6.05 -4.47 -10.64
C ARG A 101 5.95 -4.48 -12.17
N ASP A 102 6.54 -5.48 -12.81
CA ASP A 102 6.37 -5.69 -14.25
C ASP A 102 4.87 -5.70 -14.62
N PRO A 103 4.40 -4.81 -15.50
CA PRO A 103 2.99 -4.73 -15.90
C PRO A 103 2.42 -6.05 -16.42
N LYS A 104 3.23 -6.87 -17.09
CA LYS A 104 2.83 -8.19 -17.56
C LYS A 104 2.47 -9.12 -16.40
N ASP A 105 3.28 -9.11 -15.34
CA ASP A 105 3.02 -9.92 -14.14
C ASP A 105 1.79 -9.41 -13.38
N MET A 106 1.57 -8.09 -13.37
CA MET A 106 0.36 -7.48 -12.81
C MET A 106 -0.88 -7.94 -13.57
N ILE A 107 -0.88 -7.84 -14.91
CA ILE A 107 -1.98 -8.27 -15.78
C ILE A 107 -2.30 -9.75 -15.56
N ILE A 108 -1.29 -10.62 -15.60
CA ILE A 108 -1.47 -12.07 -15.38
C ILE A 108 -2.07 -12.35 -13.99
N SER A 109 -1.63 -11.64 -12.97
CA SER A 109 -2.15 -11.82 -11.61
C SER A 109 -3.58 -11.28 -11.45
N TYR A 110 -3.87 -10.14 -12.07
CA TYR A 110 -5.14 -9.44 -11.93
C TYR A 110 -6.27 -10.10 -12.75
N SER A 111 -5.98 -10.57 -13.97
CA SER A 111 -6.93 -11.25 -14.84
C SER A 111 -7.49 -12.55 -14.26
N ARG A 112 -6.82 -13.14 -13.29
CA ARG A 112 -7.31 -14.35 -12.56
C ARG A 112 -8.52 -14.05 -11.68
N VAL A 113 -8.68 -12.82 -11.24
CA VAL A 113 -9.75 -12.39 -10.32
C VAL A 113 -10.72 -11.40 -10.99
N HIS A 114 -10.29 -10.73 -12.06
CA HIS A 114 -11.08 -9.78 -12.84
C HIS A 114 -10.93 -10.08 -14.34
N PRO A 115 -11.85 -10.88 -14.93
CA PRO A 115 -11.78 -11.23 -16.36
C PRO A 115 -11.85 -10.01 -17.29
N ASP A 116 -12.60 -8.99 -16.89
CA ASP A 116 -12.81 -7.74 -17.64
C ASP A 116 -11.80 -6.66 -17.26
N LEU A 117 -10.51 -7.01 -17.32
CA LEU A 117 -9.42 -6.11 -16.96
C LEU A 117 -9.40 -4.86 -17.84
N ASN A 118 -9.54 -3.70 -17.19
CA ASN A 118 -9.31 -2.40 -17.77
C ASN A 118 -7.89 -1.90 -17.35
N MET A 119 -7.16 -1.26 -18.26
CA MET A 119 -5.81 -0.74 -17.98
C MET A 119 -5.79 0.31 -16.85
N HIS A 120 -6.83 1.14 -16.75
CA HIS A 120 -7.00 2.08 -15.64
C HIS A 120 -6.99 1.39 -14.26
N LEU A 121 -7.55 0.18 -14.15
CA LEU A 121 -7.54 -0.60 -12.90
C LEU A 121 -6.14 -1.05 -12.48
N LEU A 122 -5.14 -0.96 -13.33
CA LEU A 122 -3.74 -1.22 -12.95
C LEU A 122 -3.09 -0.03 -12.23
N GLY A 123 -3.66 1.17 -12.37
CA GLY A 123 -3.19 2.37 -11.69
C GLY A 123 -1.77 2.81 -12.09
N LEU A 124 -1.31 2.45 -13.30
CA LEU A 124 0.05 2.74 -13.75
C LEU A 124 0.23 4.20 -14.17
N GLU A 125 -0.78 4.76 -14.82
CA GLU A 125 -0.80 6.17 -15.22
C GLU A 125 -0.84 7.05 -13.97
N GLU A 126 -1.74 6.76 -13.05
CA GLU A 126 -1.87 7.44 -11.76
C GLU A 126 -0.59 7.30 -10.93
N GLN A 127 0.08 6.14 -10.97
CA GLN A 127 1.36 5.95 -10.28
C GLN A 127 2.43 6.90 -10.81
N ASN A 128 2.50 7.07 -12.12
CA ASN A 128 3.44 8.00 -12.75
C ASN A 128 3.09 9.46 -12.43
N GLU A 129 1.81 9.82 -12.48
CA GLU A 129 1.36 11.18 -12.14
C GLU A 129 1.70 11.54 -10.69
N ILE A 130 1.41 10.63 -9.74
CA ILE A 130 1.75 10.84 -8.33
C ILE A 130 3.26 10.96 -8.15
N PHE A 131 4.05 10.14 -8.86
CA PHE A 131 5.51 10.20 -8.78
C PHE A 131 6.05 11.56 -9.24
N GLU A 132 5.63 12.04 -10.42
CA GLU A 132 6.06 13.34 -10.93
C GLU A 132 5.58 14.48 -10.01
N TYR A 133 4.34 14.43 -9.54
CA TYR A 133 3.83 15.41 -8.58
C TYR A 133 4.70 15.46 -7.31
N VAL A 134 4.98 14.31 -6.68
CA VAL A 134 5.81 14.25 -5.45
C VAL A 134 7.22 14.79 -5.72
N LYS A 135 7.82 14.44 -6.85
CA LYS A 135 9.13 14.93 -7.26
C LYS A 135 9.13 16.45 -7.38
N ASP A 136 8.10 17.02 -8.00
CA ASP A 136 7.98 18.47 -8.20
C ASP A 136 7.81 19.22 -6.89
N ILE A 137 6.89 18.77 -6.02
CA ILE A 137 6.60 19.46 -4.75
C ILE A 137 7.71 19.32 -3.71
N THR A 138 8.51 18.25 -3.77
CA THR A 138 9.58 18.00 -2.80
C THR A 138 10.95 18.40 -3.32
N GLY A 139 11.13 18.57 -4.63
CA GLY A 139 12.42 18.77 -5.27
C GLY A 139 13.36 17.55 -5.18
N LYS A 140 12.83 16.36 -4.84
CA LYS A 140 13.60 15.14 -4.62
C LYS A 140 13.00 13.98 -5.41
N ILE A 141 13.86 13.07 -5.87
CA ILE A 141 13.41 11.82 -6.49
C ILE A 141 12.97 10.85 -5.37
N PRO A 142 11.67 10.47 -5.33
CA PRO A 142 11.18 9.52 -4.34
C PRO A 142 11.83 8.14 -4.51
N PRO A 143 12.05 7.36 -3.45
CA PRO A 143 12.49 5.98 -3.54
C PRO A 143 11.53 5.12 -4.35
N ILE A 144 12.08 4.31 -5.26
CA ILE A 144 11.35 3.29 -6.01
C ILE A 144 11.96 1.94 -5.68
N ILE A 145 11.13 0.95 -5.40
CA ILE A 145 11.54 -0.45 -5.22
C ILE A 145 10.73 -1.35 -6.16
N ASP A 146 11.38 -2.36 -6.71
CA ASP A 146 10.73 -3.36 -7.56
C ASP A 146 10.28 -4.56 -6.71
N ALA A 147 9.03 -5.00 -6.90
CA ALA A 147 8.46 -6.15 -6.20
C ALA A 147 9.29 -7.43 -6.38
N LYS A 148 9.84 -7.64 -7.58
CA LYS A 148 10.70 -8.79 -7.87
C LYS A 148 12.00 -8.75 -7.08
N ASP A 149 12.62 -7.57 -6.99
CA ASP A 149 13.87 -7.41 -6.24
C ASP A 149 13.62 -7.61 -4.74
N VAL A 150 12.49 -7.08 -4.21
CA VAL A 150 12.07 -7.32 -2.82
C VAL A 150 11.89 -8.82 -2.54
N LEU A 151 11.28 -9.56 -3.45
CA LEU A 151 11.06 -11.00 -3.29
C LEU A 151 12.35 -11.81 -3.38
N LEU A 152 13.28 -11.41 -4.24
CA LEU A 152 14.57 -12.10 -4.42
C LEU A 152 15.55 -11.81 -3.28
N ASN A 153 15.63 -10.55 -2.82
CA ASN A 153 16.62 -10.10 -1.85
C ASN A 153 15.98 -9.17 -0.80
N PRO A 154 15.00 -9.65 -0.01
CA PRO A 154 14.20 -8.79 0.87
C PRO A 154 15.04 -8.01 1.89
N ARG A 155 16.02 -8.66 2.51
CA ARG A 155 16.92 -8.01 3.49
C ARG A 155 17.68 -6.84 2.86
N GLU A 156 18.29 -7.05 1.72
CA GLU A 156 19.10 -6.03 1.05
C GLU A 156 18.24 -4.84 0.61
N ILE A 157 17.13 -5.12 -0.07
CA ILE A 157 16.26 -4.06 -0.60
C ILE A 157 15.60 -3.26 0.52
N LEU A 158 15.08 -3.93 1.55
CA LEU A 158 14.48 -3.23 2.69
C LEU A 158 15.52 -2.45 3.51
N SER A 159 16.75 -2.97 3.67
CA SER A 159 17.83 -2.22 4.32
C SER A 159 18.18 -0.95 3.56
N LYS A 160 18.31 -1.03 2.23
CA LYS A 160 18.58 0.13 1.36
C LYS A 160 17.44 1.14 1.39
N LEU A 161 16.17 0.66 1.39
CA LEU A 161 15.01 1.54 1.51
C LEU A 161 15.03 2.27 2.86
N CYS A 162 15.23 1.55 3.96
CA CYS A 162 15.29 2.14 5.29
C CYS A 162 16.42 3.18 5.39
N GLU A 163 17.61 2.88 4.90
CA GLU A 163 18.73 3.82 4.82
C GLU A 163 18.37 5.08 4.03
N LYS A 164 17.74 4.90 2.85
CA LYS A 164 17.35 6.00 1.97
C LYS A 164 16.35 6.96 2.61
N ILE A 165 15.46 6.45 3.47
CA ILE A 165 14.43 7.24 4.16
C ILE A 165 14.81 7.61 5.60
N GLY A 166 16.03 7.27 6.05
CA GLY A 166 16.54 7.64 7.36
C GLY A 166 15.99 6.81 8.52
N ILE A 167 15.60 5.56 8.29
CA ILE A 167 15.05 4.63 9.28
C ILE A 167 16.02 3.46 9.48
N ILE A 168 16.15 2.97 10.72
CA ILE A 168 16.95 1.78 11.01
C ILE A 168 16.17 0.53 10.53
N PHE A 169 16.84 -0.33 9.75
CA PHE A 169 16.29 -1.61 9.34
C PHE A 169 16.08 -2.53 10.55
N SER A 170 14.95 -3.26 10.57
CA SER A 170 14.66 -4.30 11.56
C SER A 170 14.50 -5.67 10.89
N GLU A 171 15.12 -6.70 11.49
CA GLU A 171 14.97 -8.10 11.04
C GLU A 171 13.51 -8.60 11.11
N GLU A 172 12.70 -8.00 11.97
CA GLU A 172 11.27 -8.31 12.10
C GLU A 172 10.50 -8.08 10.80
N MET A 173 11.01 -7.19 9.92
CA MET A 173 10.42 -6.91 8.61
C MET A 173 10.46 -8.09 7.64
N LEU A 174 11.31 -9.10 7.90
CA LEU A 174 11.49 -10.24 6.98
C LEU A 174 10.47 -11.34 7.16
N SER A 175 9.71 -11.34 8.25
CA SER A 175 8.74 -12.39 8.52
C SER A 175 7.62 -11.90 9.44
N TRP A 176 6.47 -12.51 9.33
CA TRP A 176 5.31 -12.23 10.17
C TRP A 176 4.53 -13.49 10.52
N SER A 177 3.76 -13.42 11.61
CA SER A 177 2.89 -14.53 12.03
C SER A 177 1.75 -14.74 11.03
N LYS A 178 1.31 -15.98 10.90
CA LYS A 178 0.13 -16.35 10.11
C LYS A 178 -1.15 -15.77 10.72
N GLY A 179 -2.17 -15.66 9.89
CA GLY A 179 -3.53 -15.30 10.29
C GLY A 179 -3.92 -13.89 9.81
N PRO A 180 -5.20 -13.56 9.95
CA PRO A 180 -5.70 -12.22 9.69
C PRO A 180 -5.15 -11.24 10.74
N ARG A 181 -5.08 -9.98 10.37
CA ARG A 181 -4.70 -8.87 11.26
C ARG A 181 -5.76 -7.78 11.19
N ASP A 182 -5.99 -7.09 12.27
CA ASP A 182 -6.89 -5.94 12.31
C ASP A 182 -6.47 -4.85 11.32
N THR A 183 -5.19 -4.84 10.93
CA THR A 183 -4.59 -3.91 9.97
C THR A 183 -4.73 -4.33 8.51
N ASP A 184 -5.32 -5.49 8.21
CA ASP A 184 -5.49 -5.95 6.81
C ASP A 184 -6.61 -5.21 6.06
N GLY A 185 -7.27 -4.25 6.72
CA GLY A 185 -8.41 -3.50 6.19
C GLY A 185 -9.66 -4.38 6.02
N ASN A 186 -10.81 -3.74 5.79
CA ASN A 186 -12.10 -4.43 5.67
C ASN A 186 -12.17 -5.36 4.46
N CYS A 187 -11.34 -5.11 3.46
CA CYS A 187 -11.23 -5.91 2.25
C CYS A 187 -10.27 -7.09 2.34
N GLY A 188 -9.50 -7.22 3.43
CA GLY A 188 -8.51 -8.29 3.58
C GLY A 188 -9.08 -9.67 3.35
N LYS A 189 -10.29 -9.95 3.86
CA LYS A 189 -10.99 -11.24 3.70
C LYS A 189 -11.33 -11.60 2.25
N TYR A 190 -11.46 -10.62 1.35
CA TYR A 190 -11.77 -10.83 -0.07
C TYR A 190 -10.52 -10.97 -0.95
N TRP A 191 -9.42 -10.32 -0.58
CA TRP A 191 -8.24 -10.19 -1.43
C TRP A 191 -7.02 -10.97 -0.96
N LEU A 192 -6.99 -11.35 0.33
CA LEU A 192 -5.89 -12.16 0.85
C LEU A 192 -6.08 -13.61 0.43
N SER A 193 -5.10 -14.16 -0.29
CA SER A 193 -5.07 -15.58 -0.60
C SER A 193 -4.84 -16.38 0.69
N LEU A 194 -5.31 -17.64 0.72
CA LEU A 194 -5.10 -18.56 1.83
C LEU A 194 -3.61 -18.69 2.24
N ILE A 195 -2.68 -18.49 1.30
CA ILE A 195 -1.23 -18.52 1.56
C ILE A 195 -0.79 -17.38 2.49
N HIS A 196 -1.40 -16.20 2.36
CA HIS A 196 -1.08 -15.05 3.21
C HIS A 196 -1.65 -15.19 4.64
N ILE A 197 -2.65 -16.04 4.81
CA ILE A 197 -3.37 -16.23 6.08
C ILE A 197 -2.91 -17.47 6.83
N SER A 198 -2.52 -18.54 6.12
CA SER A 198 -2.38 -19.89 6.70
C SER A 198 -0.97 -20.29 7.14
N GLU A 199 0.09 -19.62 6.65
CA GLU A 199 1.47 -19.97 6.99
C GLU A 199 2.29 -18.78 7.47
N PRO A 200 3.29 -19.00 8.38
CA PRO A 200 4.28 -17.98 8.69
C PRO A 200 4.97 -17.56 7.40
N THR A 201 4.79 -16.31 6.98
CA THR A 201 5.27 -15.86 5.68
C THR A 201 6.59 -15.13 5.84
N ARG A 202 7.58 -15.53 5.05
CA ARG A 202 8.80 -14.75 4.84
C ARG A 202 8.65 -14.01 3.53
N LEU A 203 9.07 -12.76 3.50
CA LEU A 203 8.89 -11.89 2.35
C LEU A 203 9.46 -12.49 1.05
N GLY A 204 10.59 -13.18 1.10
CA GLY A 204 11.21 -13.85 -0.05
C GLY A 204 10.59 -15.19 -0.47
N MET A 205 9.50 -15.65 0.15
CA MET A 205 8.83 -16.93 -0.16
C MET A 205 7.45 -16.75 -0.80
N ILE A 206 7.06 -15.52 -1.06
CA ILE A 206 5.79 -15.19 -1.71
C ILE A 206 6.00 -15.25 -3.23
N SER A 207 5.44 -16.24 -3.88
CA SER A 207 5.51 -16.43 -5.35
C SER A 207 4.15 -16.25 -6.00
#